data_7eb5296e65cc9a0a6778d40d95e999de
#
_entry.id   7eb5296e65cc9a0a6778d40d95e999de
#
_cell.length_a   1.000
_cell.length_b   1.000
_cell.length_c   1.000
_cell.angle_alpha   90.00
_cell.angle_beta   90.00
_cell.angle_gamma   90.00
#
_symmetry.space_group_name_H-M   'P 1'
#
loop_
_entity.id
_entity.type
_entity.pdbx_description
1 polymer ?
#
loop_
_entity_poly.entity_id
_entity_poly.type
_entity_poly.pdbx_seq_one_letter_code
_entity_poly.pdbx_strand_id
1 'polypeptide(L)'
;DRESAMREMLEGGELDYLTGDYLAELTMLILGRDRMKDPSLGYAKTFLRQVEDTLGLALDKGVKIVANAGGLNPAGLADALREVNTKLGLNAKIAHVEGDDLISRADELGLGSPLTANAYLGAWGIVEALSADADVVVTGRVTDASVIVGPAAHHFGWKRDDFDQLAGAVAAGHVIECGTQATGGNYAFFTEIPNLGRPGFPIAEINADGTSVITKHAGTDGEVSVGTVTAQLLYEITGGRYAGPDVTTRIDNAVLTQEDPDRVLISGVTGEAPPPQYKVSLNTLAGFRNEATFILTGLDIEAKADLAKTQLESWLTKKPAELVWTLARTDHPDSDTEETASALLRCVVRDSDPKVIGRPFSAVAVEMALASYPGFSLTAPPSNGQPYGVFTPGYVDAGSVPHVAVLPDGTRVDIAPSTLTQDLEPVGEPERPEPLPPQTSLSVPLGTIAGARSGDKGGNANVGVWVRTDDQWKWLAHTLTVEMLKELLPEAADLNVTRYQLPHLRAVNFVIEGILGQGVASQARFDPQAKGIGEWLRSRHIDIPISLLPVTDEKEDSR
;
A
#
# COMPACT_ATOMS: atom_id res chain seq x y z
N ASP A 1 4.89 5.19 9.39
CA ASP A 1 4.29 5.33 10.73
C ASP A 1 4.96 6.48 11.51
N ARG A 2 4.35 6.86 12.66
CA ARG A 2 4.90 7.89 13.54
C ARG A 2 6.16 7.38 14.24
N GLU A 3 7.07 8.28 14.60
CA GLU A 3 8.39 7.92 15.16
C GLU A 3 8.27 7.16 16.48
N SER A 4 7.26 7.46 17.29
CA SER A 4 6.98 6.81 18.57
C SER A 4 6.34 5.40 18.47
N ALA A 5 6.06 4.89 17.26
CA ALA A 5 5.31 3.64 17.05
C ALA A 5 5.88 2.45 17.84
N MET A 6 7.20 2.20 17.77
CA MET A 6 7.82 1.09 18.49
C MET A 6 7.65 1.22 20.00
N ARG A 7 7.87 2.41 20.55
CA ARG A 7 7.71 2.68 22.00
C ARG A 7 6.26 2.48 22.44
N GLU A 8 5.31 3.02 21.68
CA GLU A 8 3.88 2.85 21.98
C GLU A 8 3.47 1.38 22.05
N MET A 9 3.97 0.56 21.10
CA MET A 9 3.67 -0.87 21.09
C MET A 9 4.32 -1.59 22.27
N LEU A 10 5.56 -1.28 22.59
CA LEU A 10 6.27 -1.91 23.71
C LEU A 10 5.72 -1.49 25.08
N GLU A 11 5.28 -0.25 25.25
CA GLU A 11 4.71 0.26 26.50
C GLU A 11 3.24 -0.12 26.69
N GLY A 12 2.49 -0.30 25.60
CA GLY A 12 1.05 -0.45 25.60
C GLY A 12 0.52 -1.78 26.17
N GLY A 13 1.34 -2.83 26.18
CA GLY A 13 0.94 -4.14 26.69
C GLY A 13 1.99 -5.23 26.48
N GLU A 14 1.53 -6.47 26.55
CA GLU A 14 2.37 -7.65 26.32
C GLU A 14 2.43 -7.96 24.83
N LEU A 15 3.62 -8.33 24.35
CA LEU A 15 3.89 -8.77 22.99
C LEU A 15 4.97 -9.86 23.04
N ASP A 16 4.90 -10.84 22.14
CA ASP A 16 5.99 -11.78 21.90
C ASP A 16 6.96 -11.23 20.85
N TYR A 17 6.42 -10.61 19.82
CA TYR A 17 7.17 -10.04 18.71
C TYR A 17 6.66 -8.64 18.35
N LEU A 18 7.59 -7.78 17.99
CA LEU A 18 7.31 -6.48 17.38
C LEU A 18 7.79 -6.51 15.93
N THR A 19 6.88 -6.37 14.98
CA THR A 19 7.19 -6.43 13.55
C THR A 19 7.11 -5.07 12.90
N GLY A 20 7.90 -4.86 11.84
CA GLY A 20 7.90 -3.61 11.10
C GLY A 20 8.08 -3.82 9.60
N ASP A 21 7.12 -3.32 8.81
CA ASP A 21 7.25 -3.18 7.38
C ASP A 21 7.69 -1.75 7.02
N TYR A 22 8.87 -1.63 6.41
CA TYR A 22 9.53 -0.37 6.05
C TYR A 22 9.69 -0.21 4.53
N LEU A 23 9.25 -1.19 3.75
CA LEU A 23 9.53 -1.25 2.32
C LEU A 23 8.26 -1.25 1.47
N ALA A 24 8.22 -0.31 0.54
CA ALA A 24 7.30 -0.27 -0.59
C ALA A 24 8.12 -0.03 -1.87
N GLU A 25 7.49 -0.14 -3.04
CA GLU A 25 8.16 0.11 -4.32
C GLU A 25 8.87 1.47 -4.35
N LEU A 26 8.20 2.52 -3.88
CA LEU A 26 8.78 3.87 -3.80
C LEU A 26 9.93 3.95 -2.80
N THR A 27 9.85 3.26 -1.68
CA THR A 27 10.92 3.23 -0.67
C THR A 27 12.19 2.60 -1.23
N MET A 28 12.09 1.50 -1.99
CA MET A 28 13.23 0.86 -2.66
C MET A 28 13.94 1.81 -3.61
N LEU A 29 13.20 2.64 -4.36
CA LEU A 29 13.79 3.67 -5.22
C LEU A 29 14.55 4.73 -4.42
N ILE A 30 14.00 5.18 -3.28
CA ILE A 30 14.65 6.16 -2.40
C ILE A 30 15.95 5.58 -1.83
N LEU A 31 15.91 4.35 -1.31
CA LEU A 31 17.08 3.65 -0.79
C LEU A 31 18.14 3.42 -1.86
N GLY A 32 17.73 3.13 -3.11
CA GLY A 32 18.62 3.03 -4.27
C GLY A 32 19.39 4.33 -4.52
N ARG A 33 18.70 5.47 -4.48
CA ARG A 33 19.34 6.80 -4.61
C ARG A 33 20.30 7.10 -3.46
N ASP A 34 19.97 6.71 -2.24
CA ASP A 34 20.83 6.90 -1.07
C ASP A 34 22.10 6.06 -1.21
N ARG A 35 21.97 4.78 -1.59
CA ARG A 35 23.10 3.87 -1.82
C ARG A 35 24.03 4.34 -2.97
N MET A 36 23.48 4.97 -4.01
CA MET A 36 24.29 5.57 -5.08
C MET A 36 25.17 6.72 -4.59
N LYS A 37 24.72 7.49 -3.60
CA LYS A 37 25.48 8.60 -3.02
C LYS A 37 26.49 8.11 -2.00
N ASP A 38 26.13 7.12 -1.23
CA ASP A 38 26.96 6.50 -0.20
C ASP A 38 26.67 4.99 -0.13
N PRO A 39 27.60 4.14 -0.59
CA PRO A 39 27.40 2.68 -0.61
C PRO A 39 27.16 2.03 0.76
N SER A 40 27.49 2.70 1.86
CA SER A 40 27.21 2.21 3.22
C SER A 40 25.74 2.37 3.62
N LEU A 41 24.96 3.18 2.90
CA LEU A 41 23.54 3.40 3.09
C LEU A 41 22.70 2.37 2.31
N GLY A 42 21.40 2.60 2.22
CA GLY A 42 20.45 1.72 1.52
C GLY A 42 19.50 0.99 2.47
N TYR A 43 19.46 1.38 3.73
CA TYR A 43 18.51 0.88 4.74
C TYR A 43 17.69 2.01 5.39
N ALA A 44 16.61 1.66 6.07
CA ALA A 44 15.70 2.61 6.71
C ALA A 44 16.33 3.21 7.98
N LYS A 45 16.86 4.43 7.88
CA LYS A 45 17.48 5.15 9.01
C LYS A 45 16.50 5.44 10.15
N THR A 46 15.21 5.56 9.85
CA THR A 46 14.17 5.75 10.87
C THR A 46 14.09 4.56 11.80
N PHE A 47 14.17 3.33 11.27
CA PHE A 47 14.21 2.12 12.06
C PHE A 47 15.40 2.11 13.05
N LEU A 48 16.59 2.46 12.57
CA LEU A 48 17.79 2.50 13.44
C LEU A 48 17.60 3.45 14.62
N ARG A 49 17.02 4.64 14.42
CA ARG A 49 16.71 5.60 15.50
C ARG A 49 15.66 5.05 16.47
N GLN A 50 14.62 4.42 15.95
CA GLN A 50 13.57 3.81 16.76
C GLN A 50 14.11 2.69 17.65
N VAL A 51 15.00 1.84 17.11
CA VAL A 51 15.64 0.77 17.87
C VAL A 51 16.62 1.36 18.90
N GLU A 52 17.40 2.38 18.58
CA GLU A 52 18.27 3.06 19.56
C GLU A 52 17.47 3.57 20.77
N ASP A 53 16.25 4.06 20.55
CA ASP A 53 15.37 4.54 21.62
C ASP A 53 14.68 3.42 22.42
N THR A 54 14.51 2.23 21.85
CA THR A 54 13.61 1.20 22.39
C THR A 54 14.23 -0.16 22.65
N LEU A 55 15.46 -0.42 22.19
CA LEU A 55 16.09 -1.74 22.28
C LEU A 55 16.17 -2.28 23.72
N GLY A 56 16.57 -1.41 24.67
CA GLY A 56 16.61 -1.80 26.08
C GLY A 56 15.25 -2.22 26.61
N LEU A 57 14.20 -1.48 26.27
CA LEU A 57 12.83 -1.81 26.66
C LEU A 57 12.35 -3.13 26.05
N ALA A 58 12.67 -3.38 24.76
CA ALA A 58 12.32 -4.64 24.12
C ALA A 58 12.99 -5.85 24.81
N LEU A 59 14.29 -5.73 25.12
CA LEU A 59 15.04 -6.78 25.83
C LEU A 59 14.49 -7.02 27.24
N ASP A 60 14.19 -5.94 27.98
CA ASP A 60 13.64 -6.03 29.35
C ASP A 60 12.28 -6.75 29.37
N LYS A 61 11.50 -6.59 28.29
CA LYS A 61 10.20 -7.25 28.13
C LYS A 61 10.29 -8.62 27.44
N GLY A 62 11.45 -9.03 26.94
CA GLY A 62 11.63 -10.26 26.18
C GLY A 62 10.98 -10.24 24.80
N VAL A 63 10.69 -9.05 24.25
CA VAL A 63 10.07 -8.88 22.93
C VAL A 63 11.13 -8.95 21.84
N LYS A 64 10.96 -9.84 20.88
CA LYS A 64 11.83 -9.94 19.69
C LYS A 64 11.37 -8.98 18.61
N ILE A 65 12.33 -8.35 17.89
CA ILE A 65 12.05 -7.37 16.83
C ILE A 65 12.36 -8.00 15.47
N VAL A 66 11.42 -7.95 14.54
CA VAL A 66 11.58 -8.45 13.17
C VAL A 66 11.14 -7.37 12.18
N ALA A 67 12.04 -6.93 11.28
CA ALA A 67 11.71 -5.89 10.31
C ALA A 67 12.45 -6.05 8.99
N ASN A 68 11.82 -5.67 7.88
CA ASN A 68 12.45 -5.61 6.56
C ASN A 68 13.22 -4.29 6.30
N ALA A 69 13.51 -3.56 7.37
CA ALA A 69 14.16 -2.24 7.34
C ALA A 69 15.59 -2.23 6.73
N GLY A 70 16.18 -3.41 6.50
CA GLY A 70 17.48 -3.56 5.83
C GLY A 70 17.49 -3.11 4.38
N GLY A 71 16.35 -3.20 3.70
CA GLY A 71 16.18 -2.70 2.34
C GLY A 71 17.25 -3.24 1.38
N LEU A 72 18.10 -2.36 0.87
CA LEU A 72 19.20 -2.71 -0.04
C LEU A 72 20.52 -3.05 0.68
N ASN A 73 20.57 -2.95 1.99
CA ASN A 73 21.78 -3.19 2.78
C ASN A 73 21.47 -3.74 4.18
N PRO A 74 20.89 -4.95 4.29
CA PRO A 74 20.57 -5.54 5.59
C PRO A 74 21.80 -5.80 6.46
N ALA A 75 22.93 -6.17 5.87
CA ALA A 75 24.19 -6.35 6.60
C ALA A 75 24.68 -5.03 7.22
N GLY A 76 24.65 -3.92 6.48
CA GLY A 76 25.02 -2.60 6.98
C GLY A 76 24.10 -2.12 8.10
N LEU A 77 22.79 -2.40 8.00
CA LEU A 77 21.87 -2.11 9.12
C LEU A 77 22.19 -2.97 10.36
N ALA A 78 22.45 -4.26 10.17
CA ALA A 78 22.81 -5.14 11.28
C ALA A 78 24.10 -4.67 11.99
N ASP A 79 25.11 -4.20 11.24
CA ASP A 79 26.31 -3.64 11.81
C ASP A 79 26.05 -2.34 12.59
N ALA A 80 25.24 -1.43 12.02
CA ALA A 80 24.83 -0.21 12.71
C ALA A 80 24.05 -0.52 14.02
N LEU A 81 23.20 -1.55 14.01
CA LEU A 81 22.49 -2.01 15.21
C LEU A 81 23.45 -2.59 16.26
N ARG A 82 24.51 -3.30 15.87
CA ARG A 82 25.55 -3.79 16.79
C ARG A 82 26.32 -2.63 17.43
N GLU A 83 26.58 -1.55 16.67
CA GLU A 83 27.18 -0.33 17.22
C GLU A 83 26.25 0.34 18.25
N VAL A 84 24.94 0.46 17.94
CA VAL A 84 23.93 0.95 18.89
C VAL A 84 23.88 0.10 20.14
N ASN A 85 23.82 -1.23 20.00
CA ASN A 85 23.82 -2.19 21.09
C ASN A 85 25.03 -1.99 22.03
N THR A 86 26.23 -1.84 21.45
CA THR A 86 27.47 -1.56 22.17
C THR A 86 27.42 -0.20 22.87
N LYS A 87 26.99 0.84 22.20
CA LYS A 87 26.83 2.21 22.74
C LYS A 87 25.90 2.24 23.97
N LEU A 88 24.83 1.46 23.92
CA LEU A 88 23.85 1.36 25.00
C LEU A 88 24.28 0.39 26.11
N GLY A 89 25.38 -0.34 25.97
CA GLY A 89 25.85 -1.33 26.93
C GLY A 89 24.92 -2.55 27.03
N LEU A 90 24.19 -2.88 25.96
CA LEU A 90 23.24 -4.00 25.88
C LEU A 90 23.92 -5.24 25.24
N ASN A 91 23.23 -6.39 25.30
CA ASN A 91 23.72 -7.66 24.77
C ASN A 91 22.72 -8.31 23.81
N ALA A 92 22.04 -7.51 22.99
CA ALA A 92 21.11 -8.01 22.00
C ALA A 92 21.81 -8.87 20.94
N LYS A 93 21.20 -9.99 20.59
CA LYS A 93 21.61 -10.89 19.52
C LYS A 93 20.98 -10.44 18.21
N ILE A 94 21.79 -9.96 17.27
CA ILE A 94 21.35 -9.34 16.03
C ILE A 94 21.69 -10.25 14.85
N ALA A 95 20.67 -10.66 14.11
CA ALA A 95 20.77 -11.42 12.86
C ALA A 95 20.25 -10.62 11.67
N HIS A 96 20.61 -11.04 10.46
CA HIS A 96 20.01 -10.49 9.27
C HIS A 96 19.78 -11.54 8.18
N VAL A 97 18.87 -11.21 7.26
CA VAL A 97 18.57 -12.04 6.07
C VAL A 97 18.93 -11.24 4.83
N GLU A 98 19.67 -11.87 3.90
CA GLU A 98 20.14 -11.29 2.66
C GLU A 98 20.00 -12.24 1.48
N GLY A 99 20.34 -11.78 0.26
CA GLY A 99 20.30 -12.56 -0.97
C GLY A 99 19.21 -12.11 -1.95
N ASP A 100 18.35 -11.20 -1.53
CA ASP A 100 17.30 -10.59 -2.36
C ASP A 100 17.86 -9.67 -3.45
N ASP A 101 19.04 -9.06 -3.26
CA ASP A 101 19.65 -8.14 -4.22
C ASP A 101 20.24 -8.88 -5.42
N LEU A 102 19.55 -8.77 -6.57
CA LEU A 102 19.90 -9.41 -7.83
C LEU A 102 20.56 -8.45 -8.84
N ILE A 103 20.90 -7.22 -8.43
CA ILE A 103 21.38 -6.20 -9.37
C ILE A 103 22.65 -6.64 -10.12
N SER A 104 23.56 -7.34 -9.46
CA SER A 104 24.80 -7.85 -10.08
C SER A 104 24.56 -8.98 -11.09
N ARG A 105 23.39 -9.59 -11.06
CA ARG A 105 22.98 -10.69 -11.94
C ARG A 105 21.81 -10.32 -12.85
N ALA A 106 21.43 -9.04 -12.90
CA ALA A 106 20.24 -8.59 -13.62
C ALA A 106 20.26 -8.99 -15.10
N ASP A 107 21.41 -8.83 -15.78
CA ASP A 107 21.56 -9.23 -17.19
C ASP A 107 21.47 -10.75 -17.37
N GLU A 108 22.09 -11.55 -16.50
CA GLU A 108 22.04 -13.02 -16.51
C GLU A 108 20.59 -13.51 -16.35
N LEU A 109 19.83 -12.86 -15.49
CA LEU A 109 18.45 -13.23 -15.16
C LEU A 109 17.40 -12.60 -16.09
N GLY A 110 17.83 -11.85 -17.11
CA GLY A 110 16.92 -11.21 -18.06
C GLY A 110 16.10 -10.06 -17.49
N LEU A 111 16.57 -9.42 -16.40
CA LEU A 111 15.89 -8.35 -15.70
C LEU A 111 16.20 -6.94 -16.27
N GLY A 112 16.98 -6.87 -17.34
CA GLY A 112 17.39 -5.60 -17.98
C GLY A 112 18.42 -4.83 -17.15
N SER A 113 18.34 -3.50 -17.21
CA SER A 113 19.29 -2.61 -16.53
C SER A 113 18.60 -1.71 -15.50
N PRO A 114 18.00 -2.26 -14.45
CA PRO A 114 17.33 -1.48 -13.41
C PRO A 114 18.34 -0.78 -12.49
N LEU A 115 17.86 0.20 -11.72
CA LEU A 115 18.60 0.82 -10.62
C LEU A 115 18.68 -0.11 -9.40
N THR A 116 17.57 -0.83 -9.13
CA THR A 116 17.49 -1.87 -8.10
C THR A 116 16.73 -3.07 -8.63
N ALA A 117 17.15 -4.27 -8.23
CA ALA A 117 16.49 -5.54 -8.56
C ALA A 117 16.49 -6.43 -7.32
N ASN A 118 15.36 -6.51 -6.61
CA ASN A 118 15.28 -7.25 -5.36
C ASN A 118 14.16 -8.28 -5.42
N ALA A 119 14.51 -9.55 -5.20
CA ALA A 119 13.54 -10.63 -5.08
C ALA A 119 12.74 -10.49 -3.78
N TYR A 120 11.45 -10.82 -3.82
CA TYR A 120 10.64 -10.95 -2.62
C TYR A 120 10.91 -12.30 -1.98
N LEU A 121 11.78 -12.33 -0.97
CA LEU A 121 12.09 -13.54 -0.22
C LEU A 121 10.93 -13.91 0.72
N GLY A 122 10.96 -15.15 1.20
CA GLY A 122 10.00 -15.66 2.18
C GLY A 122 10.48 -15.54 3.63
N ALA A 123 9.73 -16.18 4.51
CA ALA A 123 9.90 -16.11 5.96
C ALA A 123 11.01 -17.01 6.52
N TRP A 124 11.50 -18.00 5.76
CA TRP A 124 12.35 -19.07 6.34
C TRP A 124 13.73 -18.62 6.79
N GLY A 125 14.28 -17.54 6.22
CA GLY A 125 15.48 -16.91 6.75
C GLY A 125 15.25 -16.27 8.12
N ILE A 126 14.06 -15.73 8.36
CA ILE A 126 13.64 -15.18 9.66
C ILE A 126 13.49 -16.31 10.68
N VAL A 127 12.84 -17.43 10.29
CA VAL A 127 12.69 -18.61 11.14
C VAL A 127 14.05 -19.14 11.60
N GLU A 128 15.02 -19.24 10.70
CA GLU A 128 16.38 -19.72 11.03
C GLU A 128 17.08 -18.76 12.01
N ALA A 129 17.00 -17.45 11.77
CA ALA A 129 17.59 -16.44 12.66
C ALA A 129 16.98 -16.47 14.06
N LEU A 130 15.64 -16.58 14.17
CA LEU A 130 14.93 -16.70 15.46
C LEU A 130 15.27 -18.01 16.17
N SER A 131 15.45 -19.12 15.43
CA SER A 131 15.85 -20.42 15.97
C SER A 131 17.28 -20.40 16.53
N ALA A 132 18.13 -19.50 16.06
CA ALA A 132 19.44 -19.18 16.64
C ALA A 132 19.36 -18.17 17.79
N ASP A 133 18.18 -17.96 18.35
CA ASP A 133 17.89 -17.07 19.49
C ASP A 133 18.23 -15.58 19.23
N ALA A 134 18.03 -15.09 18.00
CA ALA A 134 18.14 -13.68 17.70
C ALA A 134 17.06 -12.87 18.45
N ASP A 135 17.44 -11.70 18.99
CA ASP A 135 16.52 -10.72 19.58
C ASP A 135 16.04 -9.71 18.55
N VAL A 136 16.88 -9.42 17.55
CA VAL A 136 16.57 -8.53 16.43
C VAL A 136 16.93 -9.22 15.12
N VAL A 137 15.96 -9.31 14.20
CA VAL A 137 16.16 -9.83 12.85
C VAL A 137 15.80 -8.74 11.86
N VAL A 138 16.76 -8.33 11.03
CA VAL A 138 16.52 -7.38 9.92
C VAL A 138 16.72 -8.06 8.58
N THR A 139 15.87 -7.74 7.61
CA THR A 139 15.93 -8.36 6.29
C THR A 139 16.08 -7.32 5.19
N GLY A 140 16.56 -7.75 4.01
CA GLY A 140 16.34 -7.06 2.76
C GLY A 140 14.87 -7.16 2.31
N ARG A 141 14.61 -7.21 1.00
CA ARG A 141 13.25 -7.35 0.49
C ARG A 141 12.72 -8.76 0.74
N VAL A 142 11.72 -8.83 1.60
CA VAL A 142 10.86 -10.01 1.78
C VAL A 142 9.42 -9.62 1.39
N THR A 143 8.50 -10.58 1.25
CA THR A 143 7.07 -10.22 1.20
C THR A 143 6.66 -9.60 2.52
N ASP A 144 5.77 -8.60 2.47
CA ASP A 144 5.44 -7.76 3.63
C ASP A 144 4.94 -8.60 4.82
N ALA A 145 4.08 -9.58 4.55
CA ALA A 145 3.62 -10.53 5.56
C ALA A 145 4.71 -11.47 6.11
N SER A 146 5.86 -11.64 5.43
CA SER A 146 6.92 -12.56 5.90
C SER A 146 7.50 -12.18 7.26
N VAL A 147 7.48 -10.88 7.62
CA VAL A 147 7.93 -10.42 8.94
C VAL A 147 6.98 -10.85 10.07
N ILE A 148 5.78 -11.31 9.73
CA ILE A 148 4.80 -11.90 10.66
C ILE A 148 4.80 -13.43 10.56
N VAL A 149 4.84 -13.97 9.34
CA VAL A 149 4.88 -15.43 9.09
C VAL A 149 6.10 -16.08 9.73
N GLY A 150 7.28 -15.43 9.66
CA GLY A 150 8.51 -15.94 10.26
C GLY A 150 8.41 -16.14 11.78
N PRO A 151 8.04 -15.12 12.56
CA PRO A 151 7.74 -15.25 13.98
C PRO A 151 6.72 -16.35 14.31
N ALA A 152 5.59 -16.41 13.60
CA ALA A 152 4.56 -17.41 13.85
C ALA A 152 5.07 -18.83 13.57
N ALA A 153 5.71 -19.04 12.41
CA ALA A 153 6.27 -20.34 12.05
C ALA A 153 7.35 -20.81 13.04
N HIS A 154 8.20 -19.90 13.49
CA HIS A 154 9.19 -20.19 14.55
C HIS A 154 8.52 -20.56 15.86
N HIS A 155 7.56 -19.76 16.32
CA HIS A 155 6.90 -19.94 17.62
C HIS A 155 6.17 -21.29 17.71
N PHE A 156 5.42 -21.67 16.67
CA PHE A 156 4.64 -22.91 16.65
C PHE A 156 5.39 -24.10 16.08
N GLY A 157 6.59 -23.92 15.55
CA GLY A 157 7.38 -24.98 14.93
C GLY A 157 6.75 -25.52 13.63
N TRP A 158 6.06 -24.65 12.86
CA TRP A 158 5.46 -25.03 11.60
C TRP A 158 6.51 -25.46 10.57
N LYS A 159 6.09 -26.32 9.69
CA LYS A 159 6.90 -26.83 8.57
C LYS A 159 6.56 -26.06 7.29
N ARG A 160 7.39 -26.27 6.27
CA ARG A 160 7.25 -25.61 4.97
C ARG A 160 6.00 -26.02 4.18
N ASP A 161 5.39 -27.15 4.53
CA ASP A 161 4.19 -27.73 3.94
C ASP A 161 2.93 -27.57 4.81
N ASP A 162 3.03 -26.89 5.95
CA ASP A 162 1.87 -26.50 6.76
C ASP A 162 1.18 -25.29 6.12
N PHE A 163 0.70 -25.46 4.88
CA PHE A 163 0.23 -24.35 4.03
C PHE A 163 -0.95 -23.58 4.62
N ASP A 164 -1.88 -24.25 5.29
CA ASP A 164 -3.04 -23.56 5.88
C ASP A 164 -2.62 -22.62 7.02
N GLN A 165 -1.70 -23.06 7.87
CA GLN A 165 -1.16 -22.26 8.97
C GLN A 165 -0.35 -21.07 8.43
N LEU A 166 0.52 -21.31 7.45
CA LEU A 166 1.30 -20.25 6.79
C LEU A 166 0.38 -19.23 6.12
N ALA A 167 -0.67 -19.68 5.43
CA ALA A 167 -1.65 -18.80 4.79
C ALA A 167 -2.44 -17.97 5.79
N GLY A 168 -2.81 -18.54 6.93
CA GLY A 168 -3.45 -17.81 8.02
C GLY A 168 -2.56 -16.69 8.56
N ALA A 169 -1.28 -16.97 8.77
CA ALA A 169 -0.30 -15.95 9.18
C ALA A 169 -0.07 -14.88 8.09
N VAL A 170 -0.10 -15.26 6.80
CA VAL A 170 -0.06 -14.29 5.69
C VAL A 170 -1.27 -13.36 5.74
N ALA A 171 -2.48 -13.89 5.96
CA ALA A 171 -3.69 -13.07 6.07
C ALA A 171 -3.62 -12.11 7.25
N ALA A 172 -3.15 -12.57 8.43
CA ALA A 172 -2.92 -11.72 9.59
C ALA A 172 -1.87 -10.62 9.30
N GLY A 173 -0.74 -10.99 8.70
CA GLY A 173 0.32 -10.07 8.31
C GLY A 173 -0.15 -9.01 7.34
N HIS A 174 -0.87 -9.42 6.28
CA HIS A 174 -1.45 -8.51 5.30
C HIS A 174 -2.43 -7.49 5.92
N VAL A 175 -3.16 -7.86 6.96
CA VAL A 175 -4.04 -6.93 7.67
C VAL A 175 -3.26 -5.93 8.51
N ILE A 176 -2.19 -6.34 9.20
CA ILE A 176 -1.51 -5.46 10.17
C ILE A 176 -0.29 -4.71 9.60
N GLU A 177 0.26 -5.12 8.46
CA GLU A 177 1.49 -4.53 7.87
C GLU A 177 1.39 -3.01 7.65
N CYS A 178 0.21 -2.53 7.25
CA CYS A 178 -0.05 -1.11 7.03
C CYS A 178 -0.41 -0.33 8.31
N GLY A 179 -0.08 -0.84 9.46
CA GLY A 179 -0.20 -0.18 10.76
C GLY A 179 -1.63 0.22 11.10
N THR A 180 -1.84 1.47 11.48
CA THR A 180 -3.13 1.95 12.00
C THR A 180 -4.30 1.94 10.99
N GLN A 181 -4.08 1.49 9.77
CA GLN A 181 -5.17 1.28 8.81
C GLN A 181 -6.13 0.17 9.28
N ALA A 182 -5.61 -0.89 9.91
CA ALA A 182 -6.44 -1.95 10.48
C ALA A 182 -7.25 -1.49 11.70
N THR A 183 -6.91 -0.34 12.27
CA THR A 183 -7.61 0.25 13.43
C THR A 183 -8.40 1.51 13.07
N GLY A 184 -8.73 1.69 11.79
CA GLY A 184 -9.62 2.74 11.30
C GLY A 184 -8.97 3.83 10.46
N GLY A 185 -7.64 3.85 10.33
CA GLY A 185 -6.96 4.74 9.38
C GLY A 185 -7.38 4.43 7.95
N ASN A 186 -7.71 5.44 7.16
CA ASN A 186 -8.19 5.29 5.77
C ASN A 186 -9.47 4.43 5.61
N TYR A 187 -10.25 4.29 6.67
CA TYR A 187 -11.49 3.51 6.66
C TYR A 187 -12.66 4.30 6.06
N ALA A 188 -13.38 3.69 5.14
CA ALA A 188 -14.47 4.33 4.39
C ALA A 188 -15.60 4.91 5.29
N PHE A 189 -15.86 4.27 6.41
CA PHE A 189 -16.86 4.74 7.40
C PHE A 189 -16.19 5.34 8.65
N PHE A 190 -15.12 6.09 8.47
CA PHE A 190 -14.34 6.67 9.56
C PHE A 190 -15.16 7.57 10.51
N THR A 191 -16.25 8.14 10.02
CA THR A 191 -17.16 8.97 10.85
C THR A 191 -17.95 8.16 11.88
N GLU A 192 -17.99 6.85 11.76
CA GLU A 192 -18.62 5.95 12.73
C GLU A 192 -17.68 5.59 13.89
N ILE A 193 -16.36 5.82 13.73
CA ILE A 193 -15.35 5.57 14.75
C ILE A 193 -15.29 6.78 15.70
N PRO A 194 -15.54 6.60 17.00
CA PRO A 194 -15.70 7.73 17.93
C PRO A 194 -14.46 8.60 18.06
N ASN A 195 -13.27 8.03 17.94
CA ASN A 195 -12.00 8.75 18.08
C ASN A 195 -10.93 8.16 17.15
N LEU A 196 -10.45 8.99 16.22
CA LEU A 196 -9.34 8.66 15.30
C LEU A 196 -8.17 9.64 15.43
N GLY A 197 -8.12 10.43 16.51
CA GLY A 197 -7.07 11.43 16.70
C GLY A 197 -5.67 10.80 16.74
N ARG A 198 -5.52 9.67 17.41
CA ARG A 198 -4.28 8.91 17.49
C ARG A 198 -4.55 7.40 17.57
N PRO A 199 -5.00 6.75 16.48
CA PRO A 199 -5.35 5.35 16.52
C PRO A 199 -4.17 4.48 16.97
N GLY A 200 -4.46 3.45 17.77
CA GLY A 200 -3.49 2.45 18.20
C GLY A 200 -3.05 1.57 17.05
N PHE A 201 -1.85 1.01 17.14
CA PHE A 201 -1.37 0.05 16.15
C PHE A 201 -2.07 -1.30 16.34
N PRO A 202 -2.29 -2.06 15.25
CA PRO A 202 -2.91 -3.37 15.33
C PRO A 202 -1.96 -4.42 15.90
N ILE A 203 -2.56 -5.45 16.49
CA ILE A 203 -1.91 -6.67 16.98
C ILE A 203 -2.61 -7.85 16.33
N ALA A 204 -1.86 -8.85 15.89
CA ALA A 204 -2.37 -10.15 15.49
C ALA A 204 -2.04 -11.19 16.58
N GLU A 205 -3.05 -11.72 17.23
CA GLU A 205 -2.93 -12.89 18.11
C GLU A 205 -3.10 -14.14 17.25
N ILE A 206 -1.99 -14.80 16.90
CA ILE A 206 -1.97 -15.93 15.99
C ILE A 206 -2.05 -17.23 16.79
N ASN A 207 -2.88 -18.17 16.35
CA ASN A 207 -3.04 -19.49 16.94
C ASN A 207 -2.23 -20.57 16.18
N ALA A 208 -1.98 -21.70 16.83
CA ALA A 208 -1.21 -22.81 16.27
C ALA A 208 -1.81 -23.42 14.98
N ASP A 209 -3.10 -23.26 14.77
CA ASP A 209 -3.82 -23.72 13.57
C ASP A 209 -3.84 -22.68 12.43
N GLY A 210 -3.21 -21.53 12.62
CA GLY A 210 -3.14 -20.44 11.64
C GLY A 210 -4.29 -19.44 11.74
N THR A 211 -5.33 -19.68 12.55
CA THR A 211 -6.34 -18.64 12.81
C THR A 211 -5.74 -17.50 13.60
N SER A 212 -6.31 -16.31 13.49
CA SER A 212 -5.79 -15.15 14.21
C SER A 212 -6.89 -14.20 14.65
N VAL A 213 -6.66 -13.50 15.76
CA VAL A 213 -7.52 -12.40 16.22
C VAL A 213 -6.77 -11.09 16.00
N ILE A 214 -7.35 -10.21 15.22
CA ILE A 214 -6.85 -8.84 15.06
C ILE A 214 -7.42 -7.99 16.18
N THR A 215 -6.53 -7.29 16.88
CA THR A 215 -6.86 -6.43 18.04
C THR A 215 -5.92 -5.23 18.11
N LYS A 216 -5.97 -4.47 19.20
CA LYS A 216 -5.08 -3.37 19.54
C LYS A 216 -4.92 -3.26 21.06
N HIS A 217 -3.94 -2.49 21.53
CA HIS A 217 -3.81 -2.24 22.95
C HIS A 217 -5.03 -1.52 23.53
N ALA A 218 -5.46 -1.96 24.71
CA ALA A 218 -6.58 -1.36 25.41
C ALA A 218 -6.34 0.13 25.69
N GLY A 219 -7.37 0.94 25.59
CA GLY A 219 -7.32 2.38 25.87
C GLY A 219 -6.71 3.24 24.75
N THR A 220 -6.32 2.64 23.62
CA THR A 220 -5.89 3.39 22.43
C THR A 220 -7.09 3.79 21.57
N ASP A 221 -6.96 4.89 20.80
CA ASP A 221 -7.97 5.34 19.86
C ASP A 221 -8.10 4.37 18.66
N GLY A 222 -9.10 4.62 17.81
CA GLY A 222 -9.42 3.76 16.68
C GLY A 222 -10.28 2.57 17.07
N GLU A 223 -10.63 1.74 16.08
CA GLU A 223 -11.51 0.59 16.24
C GLU A 223 -11.05 -0.57 15.36
N VAL A 224 -11.03 -1.77 15.91
CA VAL A 224 -10.89 -3.01 15.14
C VAL A 224 -12.24 -3.65 14.97
N SER A 225 -12.76 -3.61 13.77
CA SER A 225 -14.05 -4.18 13.40
C SER A 225 -13.95 -5.07 12.16
N VAL A 226 -14.98 -5.89 11.93
CA VAL A 226 -15.07 -6.67 10.67
C VAL A 226 -14.86 -5.75 9.46
N GLY A 227 -15.38 -4.52 9.52
CA GLY A 227 -15.23 -3.54 8.43
C GLY A 227 -13.78 -3.10 8.21
N THR A 228 -13.05 -2.74 9.29
CA THR A 228 -11.65 -2.29 9.17
C THR A 228 -10.74 -3.42 8.71
N VAL A 229 -10.96 -4.64 9.18
CA VAL A 229 -10.22 -5.84 8.74
C VAL A 229 -10.56 -6.20 7.29
N THR A 230 -11.84 -6.14 6.89
CA THR A 230 -12.25 -6.35 5.50
C THR A 230 -11.55 -5.35 4.57
N ALA A 231 -11.50 -4.07 4.95
CA ALA A 231 -10.84 -3.03 4.15
C ALA A 231 -9.37 -3.37 3.89
N GLN A 232 -8.65 -3.90 4.89
CA GLN A 232 -7.25 -4.29 4.73
C GLN A 232 -7.08 -5.58 3.92
N LEU A 233 -7.94 -6.58 4.11
CA LEU A 233 -7.90 -7.80 3.28
C LEU A 233 -8.16 -7.51 1.79
N LEU A 234 -8.93 -6.46 1.48
CA LEU A 234 -9.21 -6.04 0.10
C LEU A 234 -8.15 -5.09 -0.48
N TYR A 235 -7.23 -4.60 0.34
CA TYR A 235 -6.22 -3.64 -0.07
C TYR A 235 -5.08 -4.34 -0.82
N GLU A 236 -4.71 -3.80 -1.98
CA GLU A 236 -3.57 -4.27 -2.81
C GLU A 236 -3.60 -5.76 -3.22
N ILE A 237 -4.77 -6.37 -3.30
CA ILE A 237 -4.93 -7.73 -3.82
C ILE A 237 -5.33 -7.74 -5.31
N THR A 238 -5.02 -8.83 -6.00
CA THR A 238 -5.50 -9.06 -7.38
C THR A 238 -6.79 -9.87 -7.38
N GLY A 239 -6.83 -10.99 -6.70
CA GLY A 239 -7.99 -11.89 -6.70
C GLY A 239 -8.00 -12.76 -5.46
N GLY A 240 -8.68 -13.90 -5.53
CA GLY A 240 -8.82 -14.83 -4.40
C GLY A 240 -7.52 -15.54 -3.99
N ARG A 241 -6.56 -15.66 -4.92
CA ARG A 241 -5.21 -16.17 -4.63
C ARG A 241 -4.22 -15.03 -4.43
N TYR A 242 -3.60 -15.01 -3.28
CA TYR A 242 -2.51 -14.11 -2.94
C TYR A 242 -1.20 -14.91 -2.89
N ALA A 243 -0.42 -14.82 -3.96
CA ALA A 243 0.79 -15.61 -4.13
C ALA A 243 1.95 -15.04 -3.32
N GLY A 244 2.62 -15.90 -2.56
CA GLY A 244 3.86 -15.61 -1.83
C GLY A 244 4.93 -16.67 -2.09
N PRO A 245 6.17 -16.45 -1.67
CA PRO A 245 7.27 -17.41 -1.85
C PRO A 245 7.17 -18.65 -0.97
N ASP A 246 6.40 -18.60 0.12
CA ASP A 246 6.24 -19.69 1.08
C ASP A 246 4.91 -20.40 0.90
N VAL A 247 3.88 -19.70 0.47
CA VAL A 247 2.51 -20.18 0.34
C VAL A 247 1.71 -19.30 -0.61
N THR A 248 0.78 -19.89 -1.35
CA THR A 248 -0.29 -19.14 -2.04
C THR A 248 -1.51 -19.14 -1.12
N THR A 249 -1.88 -17.96 -0.63
CA THR A 249 -2.98 -17.80 0.33
C THR A 249 -4.31 -17.65 -0.39
N ARG A 250 -5.33 -18.38 0.02
CA ARG A 250 -6.71 -18.29 -0.45
C ARG A 250 -7.47 -17.28 0.43
N ILE A 251 -7.38 -16.00 0.06
CA ILE A 251 -8.06 -14.90 0.76
C ILE A 251 -9.58 -14.98 0.56
N ASP A 252 -10.02 -15.51 -0.57
CA ASP A 252 -11.45 -15.71 -0.87
C ASP A 252 -12.16 -16.67 0.11
N ASN A 253 -11.41 -17.49 0.84
CA ASN A 253 -11.93 -18.37 1.87
C ASN A 253 -11.98 -17.70 3.27
N ALA A 254 -11.42 -16.51 3.43
CA ALA A 254 -11.38 -15.82 4.73
C ALA A 254 -12.79 -15.53 5.26
N VAL A 255 -13.01 -15.89 6.51
CA VAL A 255 -14.23 -15.62 7.27
C VAL A 255 -13.87 -14.74 8.46
N LEU A 256 -14.57 -13.62 8.59
CA LEU A 256 -14.37 -12.65 9.67
C LEU A 256 -15.51 -12.72 10.68
N THR A 257 -15.17 -12.79 11.95
CA THR A 257 -16.14 -12.79 13.04
C THR A 257 -15.74 -11.77 14.11
N GLN A 258 -16.65 -10.85 14.43
CA GLN A 258 -16.46 -9.97 15.58
C GLN A 258 -16.69 -10.79 16.86
N GLU A 259 -15.66 -11.04 17.63
CA GLU A 259 -15.78 -11.78 18.89
C GLU A 259 -16.16 -10.88 20.06
N ASP A 260 -15.48 -9.74 20.14
CA ASP A 260 -15.66 -8.70 21.15
C ASP A 260 -15.32 -7.32 20.55
N PRO A 261 -15.62 -6.21 21.22
CA PRO A 261 -15.11 -4.91 20.79
C PRO A 261 -13.60 -4.94 20.58
N ASP A 262 -13.13 -4.40 19.45
CA ASP A 262 -11.72 -4.42 19.04
C ASP A 262 -11.09 -5.82 18.92
N ARG A 263 -11.89 -6.86 18.66
CA ARG A 263 -11.40 -8.24 18.46
C ARG A 263 -12.10 -8.91 17.29
N VAL A 264 -11.38 -9.12 16.20
CA VAL A 264 -11.90 -9.75 14.98
C VAL A 264 -11.13 -11.02 14.68
N LEU A 265 -11.80 -12.16 14.75
CA LEU A 265 -11.27 -13.46 14.33
C LEU A 265 -11.20 -13.53 12.80
N ILE A 266 -10.04 -13.91 12.28
CA ILE A 266 -9.83 -14.35 10.89
C ILE A 266 -9.70 -15.87 10.91
N SER A 267 -10.59 -16.54 10.19
CA SER A 267 -10.62 -18.01 10.06
C SER A 267 -10.90 -18.44 8.62
N GLY A 268 -10.87 -19.75 8.35
CA GLY A 268 -11.22 -20.30 7.04
C GLY A 268 -10.19 -20.08 5.94
N VAL A 269 -9.14 -19.31 6.18
CA VAL A 269 -8.04 -19.11 5.22
C VAL A 269 -7.36 -20.44 4.98
N THR A 270 -7.13 -20.77 3.71
CA THR A 270 -6.43 -22.01 3.31
C THR A 270 -5.22 -21.67 2.45
N GLY A 271 -4.23 -22.57 2.45
CA GLY A 271 -2.99 -22.43 1.71
C GLY A 271 -2.85 -23.43 0.58
N GLU A 272 -2.22 -23.00 -0.49
CA GLU A 272 -1.77 -23.83 -1.60
C GLU A 272 -0.25 -23.72 -1.70
N ALA A 273 0.40 -24.69 -2.37
CA ALA A 273 1.83 -24.61 -2.61
C ALA A 273 2.21 -23.29 -3.32
N PRO A 274 3.37 -22.69 -3.01
CA PRO A 274 3.80 -21.44 -3.64
C PRO A 274 4.12 -21.63 -5.13
N PRO A 275 4.15 -20.54 -5.93
CA PRO A 275 4.60 -20.63 -7.32
C PRO A 275 6.11 -20.93 -7.39
N PRO A 276 6.59 -21.53 -8.52
CA PRO A 276 8.01 -21.87 -8.69
C PRO A 276 8.91 -20.66 -8.92
N GLN A 277 8.34 -19.47 -9.10
CA GLN A 277 9.05 -18.23 -9.36
C GLN A 277 8.85 -17.23 -8.23
N TYR A 278 9.91 -16.47 -7.94
CA TYR A 278 9.84 -15.30 -7.07
C TYR A 278 9.57 -14.04 -7.88
N LYS A 279 8.71 -13.18 -7.37
CA LYS A 279 8.55 -11.81 -7.86
C LYS A 279 9.83 -11.02 -7.55
N VAL A 280 10.21 -10.13 -8.47
CA VAL A 280 11.35 -9.22 -8.32
C VAL A 280 10.87 -7.78 -8.46
N SER A 281 11.22 -6.94 -7.50
CA SER A 281 11.02 -5.49 -7.57
C SER A 281 12.10 -4.88 -8.44
N LEU A 282 11.72 -4.39 -9.62
CA LEU A 282 12.63 -3.70 -10.54
C LEU A 282 12.30 -2.20 -10.52
N ASN A 283 13.27 -1.38 -10.13
CA ASN A 283 13.13 0.07 -10.22
C ASN A 283 14.09 0.61 -11.27
N THR A 284 13.58 1.36 -12.24
CA THR A 284 14.36 2.03 -13.27
C THR A 284 14.21 3.53 -13.18
N LEU A 285 15.29 4.28 -13.49
CA LEU A 285 15.19 5.72 -13.67
C LEU A 285 14.53 6.00 -15.02
N ALA A 286 13.30 6.55 -15.00
CA ALA A 286 12.54 6.77 -16.22
C ALA A 286 12.72 8.16 -16.84
N GLY A 287 13.18 9.12 -16.04
CA GLY A 287 13.40 10.50 -16.49
C GLY A 287 13.28 11.50 -15.37
N PHE A 288 12.89 12.71 -15.75
CA PHE A 288 12.72 13.83 -14.83
C PHE A 288 11.32 14.44 -14.99
N ARG A 289 10.77 14.97 -13.90
CA ARG A 289 9.48 15.66 -13.88
C ARG A 289 9.60 17.01 -13.19
N ASN A 290 8.72 17.92 -13.58
CA ASN A 290 8.47 19.19 -12.89
C ASN A 290 6.99 19.53 -12.98
N GLU A 291 6.55 20.47 -12.17
CA GLU A 291 5.15 20.91 -12.18
C GLU A 291 5.01 22.38 -11.81
N ALA A 292 3.93 22.98 -12.27
CA ALA A 292 3.45 24.28 -11.87
C ALA A 292 1.93 24.22 -11.67
N THR A 293 1.44 24.86 -10.61
CA THR A 293 0.00 24.99 -10.36
C THR A 293 -0.38 26.45 -10.33
N PHE A 294 -1.21 26.86 -11.28
CA PHE A 294 -1.74 28.21 -11.45
C PHE A 294 -3.06 28.34 -10.70
N ILE A 295 -3.27 29.46 -10.02
CA ILE A 295 -4.51 29.80 -9.34
C ILE A 295 -5.34 30.70 -10.25
N LEU A 296 -6.55 30.28 -10.59
CA LEU A 296 -7.47 30.99 -11.47
C LEU A 296 -8.65 31.48 -10.65
N THR A 297 -8.69 32.77 -10.29
CA THR A 297 -9.71 33.30 -9.38
C THR A 297 -10.80 34.06 -10.13
N GLY A 298 -12.05 33.89 -9.74
CA GLY A 298 -13.21 34.65 -10.14
C GLY A 298 -13.77 34.28 -11.50
N LEU A 299 -13.96 35.25 -12.38
CA LEU A 299 -14.63 35.06 -13.66
C LEU A 299 -13.72 34.43 -14.73
N ASP A 300 -14.34 33.85 -15.76
CA ASP A 300 -13.68 33.38 -16.98
C ASP A 300 -12.59 32.32 -16.74
N ILE A 301 -12.84 31.38 -15.85
CA ILE A 301 -11.87 30.35 -15.45
C ILE A 301 -11.32 29.56 -16.64
N GLU A 302 -12.20 29.10 -17.57
CA GLU A 302 -11.78 28.37 -18.76
C GLU A 302 -10.92 29.24 -19.69
N ALA A 303 -11.28 30.50 -19.91
CA ALA A 303 -10.52 31.40 -20.76
C ALA A 303 -9.14 31.72 -20.16
N LYS A 304 -9.06 31.88 -18.82
CA LYS A 304 -7.78 32.02 -18.12
C LYS A 304 -6.92 30.76 -18.25
N ALA A 305 -7.53 29.59 -18.11
CA ALA A 305 -6.84 28.32 -18.27
C ALA A 305 -6.28 28.17 -19.70
N ASP A 306 -7.07 28.47 -20.72
CA ASP A 306 -6.66 28.36 -22.12
C ASP A 306 -5.57 29.39 -22.48
N LEU A 307 -5.64 30.60 -21.93
CA LEU A 307 -4.58 31.59 -22.08
C LEU A 307 -3.27 31.09 -21.46
N ALA A 308 -3.32 30.59 -20.22
CA ALA A 308 -2.15 30.08 -19.52
C ALA A 308 -1.51 28.91 -20.27
N LYS A 309 -2.30 27.94 -20.74
CA LYS A 309 -1.83 26.80 -21.57
C LYS A 309 -1.13 27.30 -22.83
N THR A 310 -1.80 28.19 -23.59
CA THR A 310 -1.29 28.75 -24.84
C THR A 310 0.04 29.47 -24.63
N GLN A 311 0.13 30.33 -23.60
CA GLN A 311 1.33 31.07 -23.31
C GLN A 311 2.48 30.15 -22.90
N LEU A 312 2.28 29.27 -21.92
CA LEU A 312 3.32 28.38 -21.46
C LEU A 312 3.85 27.52 -22.61
N GLU A 313 2.97 26.88 -23.39
CA GLU A 313 3.39 26.01 -24.48
C GLU A 313 4.09 26.77 -25.62
N SER A 314 3.69 28.00 -25.91
CA SER A 314 4.30 28.81 -26.96
C SER A 314 5.65 29.46 -26.55
N TRP A 315 5.85 29.72 -25.25
CA TRP A 315 7.09 30.35 -24.77
C TRP A 315 8.18 29.33 -24.44
N LEU A 316 7.84 28.05 -24.29
CA LEU A 316 8.86 27.01 -24.13
C LEU A 316 9.75 26.89 -25.37
N THR A 317 11.05 27.10 -25.19
CA THR A 317 12.05 26.99 -26.27
C THR A 317 12.21 25.56 -26.77
N LYS A 318 12.03 24.57 -25.89
CA LYS A 318 11.97 23.14 -26.21
C LYS A 318 10.76 22.53 -25.50
N LYS A 319 9.90 21.88 -26.28
CA LYS A 319 8.73 21.20 -25.70
C LYS A 319 9.19 19.95 -24.94
N PRO A 320 8.68 19.73 -23.70
CA PRO A 320 8.87 18.47 -23.00
C PRO A 320 8.30 17.30 -23.79
N ALA A 321 8.87 16.11 -23.60
CA ALA A 321 8.36 14.88 -24.20
C ALA A 321 6.90 14.62 -23.81
N GLU A 322 6.52 15.02 -22.62
CA GLU A 322 5.15 14.95 -22.14
C GLU A 322 4.79 16.22 -21.35
N LEU A 323 3.57 16.70 -21.60
CA LEU A 323 2.98 17.84 -20.92
C LEU A 323 1.50 17.54 -20.68
N VAL A 324 1.09 17.50 -19.42
CA VAL A 324 -0.25 17.15 -18.99
C VAL A 324 -0.87 18.30 -18.22
N TRP A 325 -2.06 18.74 -18.66
CA TRP A 325 -2.84 19.75 -17.98
C TRP A 325 -4.02 19.14 -17.25
N THR A 326 -4.27 19.61 -16.03
CA THR A 326 -5.45 19.26 -15.25
C THR A 326 -6.07 20.53 -14.69
N LEU A 327 -7.32 20.82 -15.05
CA LEU A 327 -8.12 21.89 -14.46
C LEU A 327 -9.03 21.31 -13.38
N ALA A 328 -8.76 21.64 -12.12
CA ALA A 328 -9.62 21.29 -11.00
C ALA A 328 -10.56 22.46 -10.72
N ARG A 329 -11.85 22.25 -10.97
CA ARG A 329 -12.93 23.24 -10.75
C ARG A 329 -13.31 23.19 -9.27
N THR A 330 -12.53 23.93 -8.44
CA THR A 330 -12.77 24.10 -7.01
C THR A 330 -13.52 25.41 -6.72
N ASP A 331 -13.72 26.21 -7.77
CA ASP A 331 -14.40 27.49 -7.71
C ASP A 331 -15.92 27.36 -7.60
N HIS A 332 -16.51 28.23 -6.82
CA HIS A 332 -17.97 28.39 -6.70
C HIS A 332 -18.35 29.82 -7.07
N PRO A 333 -19.51 30.03 -7.74
CA PRO A 333 -19.99 31.36 -8.04
C PRO A 333 -20.37 32.12 -6.76
N ASP A 334 -20.13 33.46 -6.75
CA ASP A 334 -20.50 34.36 -5.67
C ASP A 334 -19.98 33.94 -4.28
N SER A 335 -18.71 33.50 -4.26
CA SER A 335 -18.06 32.93 -3.06
C SER A 335 -17.61 34.02 -2.08
N ASP A 336 -17.69 33.71 -0.78
CA ASP A 336 -17.32 34.63 0.31
C ASP A 336 -15.81 34.74 0.53
N THR A 337 -15.00 33.79 -0.03
CA THR A 337 -13.54 33.79 0.09
C THR A 337 -12.86 33.65 -1.27
N GLU A 338 -11.63 34.16 -1.38
CA GLU A 338 -10.83 34.03 -2.60
C GLU A 338 -10.52 32.56 -2.92
N GLU A 339 -10.28 31.72 -1.91
CA GLU A 339 -9.99 30.30 -2.05
C GLU A 339 -11.17 29.57 -2.70
N THR A 340 -12.39 29.82 -2.23
CA THR A 340 -13.60 29.19 -2.78
C THR A 340 -14.06 29.80 -4.10
N ALA A 341 -13.53 30.98 -4.48
CA ALA A 341 -13.71 31.59 -5.80
C ALA A 341 -12.64 31.16 -6.81
N SER A 342 -11.73 30.24 -6.44
CA SER A 342 -10.56 29.88 -7.24
C SER A 342 -10.59 28.43 -7.70
N ALA A 343 -10.17 28.23 -8.97
CA ALA A 343 -9.85 26.94 -9.55
C ALA A 343 -8.32 26.75 -9.63
N LEU A 344 -7.88 25.51 -9.73
CA LEU A 344 -6.48 25.14 -9.86
C LEU A 344 -6.19 24.54 -11.24
N LEU A 345 -5.28 25.17 -11.98
CA LEU A 345 -4.77 24.64 -13.25
C LEU A 345 -3.36 24.08 -13.04
N ARG A 346 -3.21 22.78 -13.05
CA ARG A 346 -1.92 22.10 -12.86
C ARG A 346 -1.33 21.70 -14.20
N CYS A 347 -0.06 22.00 -14.40
CA CYS A 347 0.77 21.52 -15.50
C CYS A 347 1.85 20.60 -14.95
N VAL A 348 1.90 19.35 -15.43
CA VAL A 348 2.98 18.40 -15.14
C VAL A 348 3.75 18.15 -16.42
N VAL A 349 5.07 18.29 -16.36
CA VAL A 349 5.98 18.06 -17.49
C VAL A 349 6.95 16.93 -17.19
N ARG A 350 7.25 16.11 -18.20
CA ARG A 350 8.22 15.01 -18.11
C ARG A 350 9.12 14.99 -19.34
N ASP A 351 10.41 14.71 -19.11
CA ASP A 351 11.41 14.50 -20.18
C ASP A 351 12.57 13.64 -19.65
N SER A 352 13.27 12.97 -20.54
CA SER A 352 14.50 12.26 -20.22
C SER A 352 15.68 13.20 -19.95
N ASP A 353 15.62 14.44 -20.49
CA ASP A 353 16.63 15.48 -20.29
C ASP A 353 16.20 16.48 -19.21
N PRO A 354 16.88 16.51 -18.03
CA PRO A 354 16.52 17.44 -16.96
C PRO A 354 16.63 18.91 -17.37
N LYS A 355 17.41 19.22 -18.40
CA LYS A 355 17.56 20.59 -18.92
C LYS A 355 16.30 21.09 -19.62
N VAL A 356 15.43 20.23 -20.08
CA VAL A 356 14.16 20.62 -20.73
C VAL A 356 13.13 21.04 -19.70
N ILE A 357 12.99 20.25 -18.64
CA ILE A 357 11.93 20.45 -17.64
C ILE A 357 12.41 21.23 -16.40
N GLY A 358 13.67 21.59 -16.33
CA GLY A 358 14.24 22.36 -15.23
C GLY A 358 13.97 23.87 -15.38
N ARG A 359 15.06 24.66 -15.34
CA ARG A 359 14.96 26.12 -15.40
C ARG A 359 14.19 26.67 -16.61
N PRO A 360 14.30 26.15 -17.85
CA PRO A 360 13.49 26.67 -18.96
C PRO A 360 11.99 26.62 -18.73
N PHE A 361 11.48 25.52 -18.15
CA PHE A 361 10.07 25.40 -17.76
C PHE A 361 9.72 26.34 -16.61
N SER A 362 10.54 26.35 -15.55
CA SER A 362 10.27 27.16 -14.35
C SER A 362 10.32 28.64 -14.65
N ALA A 363 11.25 29.08 -15.51
CA ALA A 363 11.38 30.50 -15.90
C ALA A 363 10.13 30.96 -16.67
N VAL A 364 9.67 30.18 -17.65
CA VAL A 364 8.47 30.53 -18.43
C VAL A 364 7.25 30.66 -17.52
N ALA A 365 7.03 29.70 -16.59
CA ALA A 365 5.91 29.76 -15.67
C ALA A 365 5.93 31.02 -14.77
N VAL A 366 7.13 31.50 -14.40
CA VAL A 366 7.29 32.72 -13.60
C VAL A 366 7.17 33.98 -14.47
N GLU A 367 7.71 33.98 -15.68
CA GLU A 367 7.65 35.12 -16.63
C GLU A 367 6.20 35.47 -17.02
N MET A 368 5.30 34.50 -17.02
CA MET A 368 3.86 34.71 -17.24
C MET A 368 3.22 35.69 -16.21
N ALA A 369 3.81 35.90 -15.05
CA ALA A 369 3.24 36.71 -13.97
C ALA A 369 2.92 38.15 -14.40
N LEU A 370 3.64 38.69 -15.38
CA LEU A 370 3.45 40.08 -15.86
C LEU A 370 2.72 40.16 -17.21
N ALA A 371 2.33 39.01 -17.79
CA ALA A 371 1.83 38.98 -19.16
C ALA A 371 0.62 38.05 -19.37
N SER A 372 0.13 37.40 -18.32
CA SER A 372 -0.95 36.42 -18.42
C SER A 372 -2.32 36.98 -17.99
N TYR A 373 -3.17 36.15 -17.43
CA TYR A 373 -4.53 36.50 -17.02
C TYR A 373 -4.53 37.43 -15.79
N PRO A 374 -5.61 38.20 -15.57
CA PRO A 374 -5.75 39.05 -14.39
C PRO A 374 -5.82 38.22 -13.11
N GLY A 375 -5.07 38.63 -12.09
CA GLY A 375 -4.95 37.89 -10.83
C GLY A 375 -4.01 36.69 -10.90
N PHE A 376 -3.05 36.72 -11.84
CA PHE A 376 -2.08 35.61 -11.99
C PHE A 376 -1.37 35.30 -10.68
N SER A 377 -1.43 34.02 -10.29
CA SER A 377 -0.71 33.50 -9.13
C SER A 377 -0.36 32.03 -9.33
N LEU A 378 0.66 31.58 -8.60
CA LEU A 378 1.08 30.19 -8.50
C LEU A 378 1.00 29.76 -7.04
N THR A 379 0.70 28.48 -6.80
CA THR A 379 0.72 27.92 -5.43
C THR A 379 2.13 27.93 -4.82
N ALA A 380 3.15 27.72 -5.66
CA ALA A 380 4.56 27.83 -5.31
C ALA A 380 5.39 28.03 -6.59
N PRO A 381 6.59 28.63 -6.51
CA PRO A 381 7.51 28.67 -7.64
C PRO A 381 7.86 27.24 -8.08
N PRO A 382 7.86 26.93 -9.39
CA PRO A 382 8.25 25.60 -9.89
C PRO A 382 9.70 25.25 -9.51
N SER A 383 9.96 23.99 -9.28
CA SER A 383 11.27 23.47 -8.92
C SER A 383 12.24 23.43 -10.12
N ASN A 384 13.45 22.91 -9.91
CA ASN A 384 14.39 22.61 -11.00
C ASN A 384 14.12 21.25 -11.68
N GLY A 385 13.02 20.60 -11.33
CA GLY A 385 12.71 19.24 -11.74
C GLY A 385 13.38 18.20 -10.85
N GLN A 386 12.75 17.03 -10.77
CA GLN A 386 13.20 15.91 -9.94
C GLN A 386 13.25 14.63 -10.78
N PRO A 387 14.25 13.76 -10.59
CA PRO A 387 14.23 12.44 -11.19
C PRO A 387 13.06 11.63 -10.65
N TYR A 388 12.44 10.83 -11.50
CA TYR A 388 11.44 9.85 -11.10
C TYR A 388 11.79 8.46 -11.62
N GLY A 389 11.41 7.44 -10.86
CA GLY A 389 11.59 6.05 -11.23
C GLY A 389 10.28 5.39 -11.58
N VAL A 390 10.38 4.26 -12.26
CA VAL A 390 9.28 3.37 -12.58
C VAL A 390 9.55 2.02 -11.96
N PHE A 391 8.54 1.50 -11.25
CA PHE A 391 8.51 0.13 -10.77
C PHE A 391 7.93 -0.78 -11.84
N THR A 392 8.57 -1.94 -12.07
CA THR A 392 8.04 -3.05 -12.86
C THR A 392 8.27 -4.36 -12.13
N PRO A 393 7.27 -5.25 -12.08
CA PRO A 393 7.49 -6.59 -11.55
C PRO A 393 8.30 -7.43 -12.57
N GLY A 394 9.34 -8.11 -12.08
CA GLY A 394 10.01 -9.19 -12.76
C GLY A 394 9.70 -10.52 -12.09
N TYR A 395 10.04 -11.62 -12.73
CA TYR A 395 9.90 -12.97 -12.17
C TYR A 395 11.12 -13.79 -12.52
N VAL A 396 11.65 -14.54 -11.55
CA VAL A 396 12.80 -15.42 -11.72
C VAL A 396 12.54 -16.77 -11.04
N ASP A 397 13.16 -17.81 -11.53
CA ASP A 397 13.11 -19.13 -10.89
C ASP A 397 13.59 -19.03 -9.44
N ALA A 398 12.82 -19.57 -8.49
CA ALA A 398 13.13 -19.49 -7.06
C ALA A 398 14.50 -20.11 -6.73
N GLY A 399 14.91 -21.17 -7.43
CA GLY A 399 16.20 -21.81 -7.25
C GLY A 399 17.40 -20.97 -7.71
N SER A 400 17.16 -19.90 -8.49
CA SER A 400 18.20 -18.97 -8.93
C SER A 400 18.48 -17.84 -7.93
N VAL A 401 17.63 -17.66 -6.91
CA VAL A 401 17.71 -16.57 -5.94
C VAL A 401 18.40 -17.03 -4.67
N PRO A 402 19.53 -16.42 -4.27
CA PRO A 402 20.11 -16.67 -2.96
C PRO A 402 19.14 -16.28 -1.86
N HIS A 403 19.12 -17.03 -0.77
CA HIS A 403 18.40 -16.69 0.43
C HIS A 403 19.26 -17.15 1.62
N VAL A 404 19.82 -16.22 2.38
CA VAL A 404 20.82 -16.50 3.39
C VAL A 404 20.45 -15.85 4.71
N ALA A 405 20.38 -16.65 5.77
CA ALA A 405 20.33 -16.13 7.13
C ALA A 405 21.75 -15.99 7.69
N VAL A 406 22.09 -14.81 8.17
CA VAL A 406 23.34 -14.55 8.87
C VAL A 406 23.02 -14.45 10.36
N LEU A 407 23.42 -15.47 11.10
CA LEU A 407 23.09 -15.66 12.50
C LEU A 407 23.86 -14.68 13.43
N PRO A 408 23.46 -14.55 14.70
CA PRO A 408 24.12 -13.61 15.63
C PRO A 408 25.64 -13.84 15.82
N ASP A 409 26.10 -15.09 15.68
CA ASP A 409 27.53 -15.46 15.74
C ASP A 409 28.28 -15.27 14.42
N GLY A 410 27.60 -14.80 13.37
CA GLY A 410 28.16 -14.64 12.01
C GLY A 410 28.05 -15.88 11.14
N THR A 411 27.52 -16.99 11.63
CA THR A 411 27.28 -18.19 10.80
C THR A 411 26.29 -17.88 9.69
N ARG A 412 26.60 -18.33 8.48
CA ARG A 412 25.76 -18.15 7.28
C ARG A 412 25.03 -19.46 6.99
N VAL A 413 23.72 -19.41 6.87
CA VAL A 413 22.88 -20.56 6.59
C VAL A 413 22.11 -20.29 5.29
N ASP A 414 22.35 -21.16 4.29
CA ASP A 414 21.60 -21.10 3.03
C ASP A 414 20.20 -21.67 3.20
N ILE A 415 19.21 -20.92 2.78
CA ILE A 415 17.79 -21.30 2.84
C ILE A 415 17.36 -21.78 1.46
N ALA A 416 17.09 -23.07 1.34
CA ALA A 416 16.60 -23.63 0.09
C ALA A 416 15.17 -23.12 -0.24
N PRO A 417 14.82 -22.94 -1.51
CA PRO A 417 13.44 -22.65 -1.92
C PRO A 417 12.50 -23.80 -1.58
N SER A 418 11.18 -23.59 -1.69
CA SER A 418 10.21 -24.67 -1.54
C SER A 418 10.42 -25.74 -2.58
N THR A 419 10.36 -27.00 -2.16
CA THR A 419 10.41 -28.16 -3.05
C THR A 419 9.02 -28.55 -3.58
N LEU A 420 7.96 -28.06 -2.93
CA LEU A 420 6.57 -28.22 -3.35
C LEU A 420 6.12 -26.89 -3.96
N THR A 421 5.88 -26.88 -5.25
CA THR A 421 5.43 -25.68 -5.97
C THR A 421 4.23 -26.00 -6.85
N GLN A 422 3.42 -24.99 -7.14
CA GLN A 422 2.25 -25.09 -8.00
C GLN A 422 2.16 -23.84 -8.87
N ASP A 423 1.85 -24.02 -10.17
CA ASP A 423 1.56 -22.89 -11.03
C ASP A 423 0.30 -22.15 -10.56
N LEU A 424 0.34 -20.83 -10.65
CA LEU A 424 -0.75 -19.98 -10.20
C LEU A 424 -1.89 -19.99 -11.22
N GLU A 425 -2.91 -20.80 -10.95
CA GLU A 425 -4.11 -20.89 -11.79
C GLU A 425 -5.15 -19.85 -11.34
N PRO A 426 -5.92 -19.23 -12.26
CA PRO A 426 -7.03 -18.37 -11.89
C PRO A 426 -8.07 -19.10 -11.03
N VAL A 427 -8.60 -18.44 -10.01
CA VAL A 427 -9.75 -18.95 -9.26
C VAL A 427 -10.98 -18.81 -10.14
N GLY A 428 -11.76 -19.89 -10.26
CA GLY A 428 -13.06 -19.83 -10.93
C GLY A 428 -13.98 -18.81 -10.25
N GLU A 429 -14.80 -18.11 -11.03
CA GLU A 429 -15.77 -17.17 -10.45
C GLU A 429 -16.77 -17.95 -9.58
N PRO A 430 -16.96 -17.59 -8.28
CA PRO A 430 -17.91 -18.28 -7.43
C PRO A 430 -19.34 -18.06 -7.91
N GLU A 431 -20.25 -18.97 -7.54
CA GLU A 431 -21.67 -18.83 -7.84
C GLU A 431 -22.23 -17.56 -7.23
N ARG A 432 -22.95 -16.79 -8.03
CA ARG A 432 -23.62 -15.57 -7.54
C ARG A 432 -24.77 -15.95 -6.62
N PRO A 433 -25.01 -15.18 -5.56
CA PRO A 433 -26.18 -15.41 -4.72
C PRO A 433 -27.48 -15.16 -5.53
N GLU A 434 -28.59 -15.72 -5.08
CA GLU A 434 -29.90 -15.44 -5.68
C GLU A 434 -30.18 -13.93 -5.67
N PRO A 435 -30.61 -13.34 -6.80
CA PRO A 435 -30.87 -11.90 -6.87
C PRO A 435 -32.03 -11.49 -5.99
N LEU A 436 -31.99 -10.26 -5.51
CA LEU A 436 -33.16 -9.69 -4.82
C LEU A 436 -34.35 -9.55 -5.77
N PRO A 437 -35.58 -9.73 -5.28
CA PRO A 437 -36.77 -9.45 -6.07
C PRO A 437 -36.80 -7.97 -6.46
N PRO A 438 -37.39 -7.63 -7.62
CA PRO A 438 -37.54 -6.23 -8.05
C PRO A 438 -38.28 -5.40 -6.99
N GLN A 439 -37.71 -4.23 -6.67
CA GLN A 439 -38.28 -3.32 -5.68
C GLN A 439 -37.95 -1.87 -6.02
N THR A 440 -38.62 -0.94 -5.35
CA THR A 440 -38.37 0.50 -5.56
C THR A 440 -36.97 0.86 -5.09
N SER A 441 -36.28 1.65 -5.91
CA SER A 441 -34.91 2.12 -5.64
C SER A 441 -34.86 3.65 -5.59
N LEU A 442 -33.84 4.17 -4.93
CA LEU A 442 -33.46 5.58 -4.91
C LEU A 442 -32.06 5.73 -5.51
N SER A 443 -31.86 6.79 -6.30
CA SER A 443 -30.54 7.16 -6.80
C SER A 443 -29.80 7.93 -5.73
N VAL A 444 -28.86 7.26 -5.06
CA VAL A 444 -28.06 7.78 -3.94
C VAL A 444 -26.59 7.40 -4.11
N PRO A 445 -25.65 8.06 -3.42
CA PRO A 445 -24.25 7.65 -3.45
C PRO A 445 -24.07 6.18 -3.06
N LEU A 446 -23.24 5.45 -3.81
CA LEU A 446 -22.91 4.05 -3.48
C LEU A 446 -22.42 3.90 -2.03
N GLY A 447 -21.65 4.89 -1.55
CA GLY A 447 -21.12 4.93 -0.18
C GLY A 447 -22.17 4.98 0.94
N THR A 448 -23.45 5.16 0.61
CA THR A 448 -24.56 5.07 1.58
C THR A 448 -24.61 3.69 2.24
N ILE A 449 -24.27 2.62 1.50
CA ILE A 449 -24.29 1.24 2.01
C ILE A 449 -22.97 0.49 1.82
N ALA A 450 -22.11 0.97 0.93
CA ALA A 450 -20.88 0.26 0.58
C ALA A 450 -19.63 0.97 1.09
N GLY A 451 -18.71 0.22 1.67
CA GLY A 451 -17.32 0.61 1.88
C GLY A 451 -16.49 0.34 0.63
N ALA A 452 -15.42 1.09 0.44
CA ALA A 452 -14.44 0.79 -0.59
C ALA A 452 -13.01 1.04 -0.08
N ARG A 453 -12.08 0.26 -0.61
CA ARG A 453 -10.66 0.42 -0.38
C ARG A 453 -9.94 0.25 -1.71
N SER A 454 -9.06 1.18 -2.05
CA SER A 454 -8.29 1.14 -3.29
C SER A 454 -6.83 1.44 -3.04
N GLY A 455 -5.97 0.96 -3.94
CA GLY A 455 -4.54 1.17 -3.90
C GLY A 455 -3.87 0.87 -5.22
N ASP A 456 -2.60 1.22 -5.33
CA ASP A 456 -1.78 0.94 -6.50
C ASP A 456 -1.29 -0.52 -6.51
N LYS A 457 -1.04 -0.98 -7.72
CA LYS A 457 -0.43 -2.27 -8.03
C LYS A 457 0.50 -2.06 -9.24
N GLY A 458 1.62 -1.37 -9.03
CA GLY A 458 2.46 -0.91 -10.14
C GLY A 458 1.74 0.11 -11.02
N GLY A 459 1.54 -0.20 -12.31
CA GLY A 459 0.76 0.63 -13.25
C GLY A 459 -0.75 0.47 -13.16
N ASN A 460 -1.23 -0.48 -12.36
CA ASN A 460 -2.63 -0.83 -12.18
C ASN A 460 -3.15 -0.29 -10.84
N ALA A 461 -4.46 -0.35 -10.64
CA ALA A 461 -5.08 -0.13 -9.34
C ALA A 461 -6.02 -1.28 -8.99
N ASN A 462 -6.12 -1.62 -7.70
CA ASN A 462 -7.21 -2.42 -7.18
C ASN A 462 -8.27 -1.54 -6.51
N VAL A 463 -9.52 -1.96 -6.59
CA VAL A 463 -10.66 -1.33 -5.92
C VAL A 463 -11.53 -2.42 -5.32
N GLY A 464 -11.40 -2.65 -4.02
CA GLY A 464 -12.26 -3.53 -3.26
C GLY A 464 -13.49 -2.78 -2.76
N VAL A 465 -14.67 -3.35 -2.94
CA VAL A 465 -15.96 -2.79 -2.50
C VAL A 465 -16.69 -3.84 -1.70
N TRP A 466 -17.13 -3.51 -0.50
CA TRP A 466 -17.84 -4.44 0.37
C TRP A 466 -19.11 -3.83 0.96
N VAL A 467 -19.98 -4.70 1.43
CA VAL A 467 -21.23 -4.34 2.13
C VAL A 467 -21.37 -5.13 3.42
N ARG A 468 -22.34 -4.72 4.27
CA ARG A 468 -22.43 -5.22 5.63
C ARG A 468 -23.42 -6.37 5.82
N THR A 469 -24.44 -6.47 4.96
CA THR A 469 -25.51 -7.48 5.11
C THR A 469 -25.60 -8.41 3.91
N ASP A 470 -26.20 -9.59 4.09
CA ASP A 470 -26.37 -10.57 3.03
C ASP A 470 -27.29 -10.06 1.91
N ASP A 471 -28.31 -9.27 2.23
CA ASP A 471 -29.20 -8.70 1.21
C ASP A 471 -28.49 -7.59 0.41
N GLN A 472 -27.66 -6.76 1.07
CA GLN A 472 -26.76 -5.83 0.37
C GLN A 472 -25.77 -6.58 -0.53
N TRP A 473 -25.24 -7.73 -0.08
CA TRP A 473 -24.37 -8.57 -0.90
C TRP A 473 -25.08 -9.12 -2.15
N LYS A 474 -26.31 -9.63 -2.00
CA LYS A 474 -27.11 -10.06 -3.15
C LYS A 474 -27.26 -8.94 -4.19
N TRP A 475 -27.51 -7.72 -3.74
CA TRP A 475 -27.61 -6.57 -4.64
C TRP A 475 -26.24 -6.23 -5.26
N LEU A 476 -25.19 -6.10 -4.45
CA LEU A 476 -23.84 -5.71 -4.91
C LEU A 476 -23.30 -6.69 -5.96
N ALA A 477 -23.44 -8.00 -5.72
CA ALA A 477 -22.93 -9.06 -6.59
C ALA A 477 -23.54 -9.00 -8.00
N HIS A 478 -24.80 -8.56 -8.13
CA HIS A 478 -25.50 -8.44 -9.41
C HIS A 478 -25.39 -7.07 -10.04
N THR A 479 -25.29 -6.01 -9.24
CA THR A 479 -25.37 -4.61 -9.74
C THR A 479 -24.01 -4.03 -10.06
N LEU A 480 -23.00 -4.23 -9.22
CA LEU A 480 -21.67 -3.66 -9.47
C LEU A 480 -20.85 -4.59 -10.37
N THR A 481 -21.19 -4.59 -11.66
CA THR A 481 -20.48 -5.30 -12.73
C THR A 481 -19.30 -4.48 -13.25
N VAL A 482 -18.51 -5.04 -14.18
CA VAL A 482 -17.44 -4.29 -14.88
C VAL A 482 -18.01 -3.13 -15.66
N GLU A 483 -19.14 -3.32 -16.35
CA GLU A 483 -19.83 -2.30 -17.12
C GLU A 483 -20.29 -1.16 -16.21
N MET A 484 -20.93 -1.49 -15.09
CA MET A 484 -21.37 -0.50 -14.12
C MET A 484 -20.19 0.27 -13.50
N LEU A 485 -19.08 -0.40 -13.17
CA LEU A 485 -17.88 0.29 -12.70
C LEU A 485 -17.40 1.32 -13.73
N LYS A 486 -17.34 0.95 -15.01
CA LYS A 486 -16.91 1.83 -16.10
C LYS A 486 -17.85 3.02 -16.33
N GLU A 487 -19.15 2.84 -16.09
CA GLU A 487 -20.13 3.94 -16.11
C GLU A 487 -19.91 4.90 -14.93
N LEU A 488 -19.65 4.36 -13.74
CA LEU A 488 -19.42 5.15 -12.54
C LEU A 488 -18.04 5.83 -12.54
N LEU A 489 -17.03 5.21 -13.15
CA LEU A 489 -15.66 5.70 -13.27
C LEU A 489 -15.27 5.86 -14.75
N PRO A 490 -15.64 6.97 -15.43
CA PRO A 490 -15.39 7.15 -16.87
C PRO A 490 -13.91 7.05 -17.27
N GLU A 491 -12.97 7.33 -16.38
CA GLU A 491 -11.53 7.18 -16.65
C GLU A 491 -11.12 5.71 -16.86
N ALA A 492 -11.93 4.75 -16.42
CA ALA A 492 -11.71 3.33 -16.65
C ALA A 492 -12.43 2.79 -17.91
N ALA A 493 -13.18 3.62 -18.64
CA ALA A 493 -14.05 3.17 -19.74
C ALA A 493 -13.32 2.35 -20.81
N ASP A 494 -12.14 2.83 -21.24
CA ASP A 494 -11.33 2.21 -22.27
C ASP A 494 -10.26 1.25 -21.74
N LEU A 495 -10.19 1.06 -20.41
CA LEU A 495 -9.19 0.21 -19.77
C LEU A 495 -9.71 -1.23 -19.62
N ASN A 496 -8.77 -2.17 -19.54
CA ASN A 496 -9.11 -3.54 -19.16
C ASN A 496 -9.39 -3.58 -17.65
N VAL A 497 -10.55 -4.16 -17.29
CA VAL A 497 -10.98 -4.29 -15.89
C VAL A 497 -11.36 -5.74 -15.63
N THR A 498 -10.73 -6.33 -14.64
CA THR A 498 -11.07 -7.67 -14.15
C THR A 498 -11.79 -7.55 -12.82
N ARG A 499 -12.86 -8.33 -12.64
CA ARG A 499 -13.68 -8.38 -11.42
C ARG A 499 -13.55 -9.73 -10.75
N TYR A 500 -13.39 -9.71 -9.43
CA TYR A 500 -13.34 -10.90 -8.58
C TYR A 500 -14.41 -10.80 -7.50
N GLN A 501 -15.09 -11.91 -7.21
CA GLN A 501 -16.06 -12.00 -6.13
C GLN A 501 -15.42 -12.67 -4.91
N LEU A 502 -15.71 -12.11 -3.73
CA LEU A 502 -15.24 -12.58 -2.43
C LEU A 502 -16.46 -12.73 -1.50
N PRO A 503 -17.29 -13.79 -1.69
CA PRO A 503 -18.60 -13.90 -1.04
C PRO A 503 -18.54 -13.90 0.49
N HIS A 504 -17.53 -14.54 1.08
CA HIS A 504 -17.35 -14.58 2.54
C HIS A 504 -17.08 -13.20 3.16
N LEU A 505 -16.49 -12.29 2.38
CA LEU A 505 -16.25 -10.91 2.76
C LEU A 505 -17.39 -9.97 2.32
N ARG A 506 -18.43 -10.49 1.64
CA ARG A 506 -19.49 -9.70 0.98
C ARG A 506 -18.91 -8.60 0.10
N ALA A 507 -17.88 -8.94 -0.68
CA ALA A 507 -17.08 -7.99 -1.42
C ALA A 507 -16.87 -8.39 -2.88
N VAL A 508 -16.65 -7.37 -3.70
CA VAL A 508 -16.09 -7.50 -5.04
C VAL A 508 -14.78 -6.73 -5.11
N ASN A 509 -13.79 -7.25 -5.80
CA ASN A 509 -12.55 -6.56 -6.07
C ASN A 509 -12.36 -6.37 -7.56
N PHE A 510 -12.01 -5.16 -7.98
CA PHE A 510 -11.68 -4.83 -9.36
C PHE A 510 -10.18 -4.56 -9.48
N VAL A 511 -9.59 -5.04 -10.56
CA VAL A 511 -8.26 -4.63 -11.01
C VAL A 511 -8.42 -3.82 -12.29
N ILE A 512 -8.01 -2.56 -12.26
CA ILE A 512 -8.08 -1.62 -13.38
C ILE A 512 -6.67 -1.50 -13.96
N GLU A 513 -6.45 -2.11 -15.12
CA GLU A 513 -5.12 -2.16 -15.74
C GLU A 513 -4.76 -0.82 -16.39
N GLY A 514 -3.55 -0.35 -16.12
CA GLY A 514 -2.98 0.82 -16.76
C GLY A 514 -3.52 2.17 -16.29
N ILE A 515 -4.44 2.23 -15.32
CA ILE A 515 -4.99 3.52 -14.84
C ILE A 515 -3.92 4.42 -14.22
N LEU A 516 -2.84 3.84 -13.71
CA LEU A 516 -1.66 4.54 -13.20
C LEU A 516 -0.48 4.56 -14.19
N GLY A 517 -0.71 4.20 -15.47
CA GLY A 517 0.33 4.23 -16.50
C GLY A 517 1.62 3.55 -16.07
N GLN A 518 2.70 4.33 -15.92
CA GLN A 518 4.01 3.83 -15.49
C GLN A 518 4.17 3.73 -13.95
N GLY A 519 3.10 3.85 -13.19
CA GLY A 519 3.10 3.73 -11.72
C GLY A 519 3.20 5.06 -10.98
N VAL A 520 3.23 4.97 -9.64
CA VAL A 520 3.05 6.06 -8.67
C VAL A 520 3.92 7.30 -8.94
N ALA A 521 5.23 7.11 -9.13
CA ALA A 521 6.17 8.23 -9.24
C ALA A 521 6.05 9.01 -10.55
N SER A 522 5.43 8.42 -11.58
CA SER A 522 5.24 9.03 -12.90
C SER A 522 3.96 9.84 -13.02
N GLN A 523 3.01 9.71 -12.08
CA GLN A 523 1.66 10.21 -12.24
C GLN A 523 1.52 11.73 -12.26
N ALA A 524 0.66 12.22 -13.18
CA ALA A 524 0.13 13.58 -13.16
C ALA A 524 -1.19 13.70 -12.38
N ARG A 525 -1.79 12.60 -11.94
CA ARG A 525 -3.03 12.57 -11.16
C ARG A 525 -2.84 13.24 -9.79
N PHE A 526 -3.93 13.77 -9.21
CA PHE A 526 -3.95 14.22 -7.81
C PHE A 526 -3.80 13.04 -6.84
N ASP A 527 -4.28 11.87 -7.25
CA ASP A 527 -4.19 10.60 -6.52
C ASP A 527 -3.22 9.63 -7.24
N PRO A 528 -1.91 9.78 -7.04
CA PRO A 528 -0.92 8.98 -7.76
C PRO A 528 -0.88 7.51 -7.30
N GLN A 529 -1.40 7.21 -6.10
CA GLN A 529 -1.43 5.88 -5.51
C GLN A 529 -2.80 5.20 -5.62
N ALA A 530 -3.74 5.77 -6.36
CA ALA A 530 -5.10 5.24 -6.50
C ALA A 530 -5.86 5.04 -5.16
N LYS A 531 -5.43 5.71 -4.09
CA LYS A 531 -6.07 5.58 -2.76
C LYS A 531 -7.44 6.24 -2.68
N GLY A 532 -7.67 7.26 -3.51
CA GLY A 532 -8.93 7.99 -3.59
C GLY A 532 -9.93 7.40 -4.59
N ILE A 533 -9.57 6.43 -5.43
CA ILE A 533 -10.49 5.87 -6.44
C ILE A 533 -11.70 5.23 -5.77
N GLY A 534 -11.49 4.50 -4.66
CA GLY A 534 -12.58 3.90 -3.89
C GLY A 534 -13.54 4.95 -3.34
N GLU A 535 -13.04 6.06 -2.82
CA GLU A 535 -13.86 7.17 -2.32
C GLU A 535 -14.59 7.90 -3.46
N TRP A 536 -13.93 8.08 -4.62
CA TRP A 536 -14.59 8.60 -5.80
C TRP A 536 -15.73 7.67 -6.24
N LEU A 537 -15.51 6.36 -6.30
CA LEU A 537 -16.56 5.39 -6.63
C LEU A 537 -17.72 5.46 -5.62
N ARG A 538 -17.42 5.55 -4.32
CA ARG A 538 -18.45 5.69 -3.27
C ARG A 538 -19.31 6.95 -3.40
N SER A 539 -18.74 8.02 -3.94
CA SER A 539 -19.46 9.28 -4.16
C SER A 539 -20.41 9.26 -5.36
N ARG A 540 -20.30 8.24 -6.23
CA ARG A 540 -21.13 8.12 -7.43
C ARG A 540 -22.54 7.62 -7.10
N HIS A 541 -23.53 8.25 -7.71
CA HIS A 541 -24.93 7.86 -7.55
C HIS A 541 -25.25 6.60 -8.34
N ILE A 542 -25.97 5.71 -7.72
CA ILE A 542 -26.48 4.45 -8.27
C ILE A 542 -27.85 4.15 -7.67
N ASP A 543 -28.68 3.40 -8.39
CA ASP A 543 -30.01 3.02 -7.91
C ASP A 543 -29.91 1.90 -6.85
N ILE A 544 -30.17 2.26 -5.59
CA ILE A 544 -30.15 1.33 -4.44
C ILE A 544 -31.58 1.06 -3.99
N PRO A 545 -31.97 -0.23 -3.82
CA PRO A 545 -33.25 -0.60 -3.24
C PRO A 545 -33.47 0.05 -1.87
N ILE A 546 -34.66 0.64 -1.68
CA ILE A 546 -34.98 1.36 -0.43
C ILE A 546 -34.83 0.47 0.80
N SER A 547 -35.13 -0.82 0.67
CA SER A 547 -35.01 -1.79 1.78
C SER A 547 -33.56 -2.01 2.25
N LEU A 548 -32.55 -1.63 1.45
CA LEU A 548 -31.12 -1.77 1.77
C LEU A 548 -30.52 -0.51 2.38
N LEU A 549 -31.24 0.61 2.34
CA LEU A 549 -30.77 1.88 2.87
C LEU A 549 -30.86 1.88 4.40
N PRO A 550 -29.95 2.60 5.09
CA PRO A 550 -30.09 2.80 6.53
C PRO A 550 -31.46 3.41 6.86
N VAL A 551 -32.06 2.94 7.92
CA VAL A 551 -33.29 3.59 8.45
C VAL A 551 -32.87 4.97 8.95
N THR A 552 -33.29 6.01 8.25
CA THR A 552 -33.16 7.38 8.77
C THR A 552 -34.12 7.48 9.94
N ASP A 553 -33.61 7.45 11.18
CA ASP A 553 -34.35 8.03 12.29
C ASP A 553 -34.58 9.50 11.92
N GLU A 554 -35.80 9.86 11.58
CA GLU A 554 -36.25 11.23 11.51
C GLU A 554 -35.98 11.88 12.88
N LYS A 555 -34.75 12.39 13.08
CA LYS A 555 -34.56 13.41 14.11
C LYS A 555 -35.29 14.63 13.59
N GLU A 556 -36.47 14.85 14.19
CA GLU A 556 -37.23 16.06 14.13
C GLU A 556 -36.30 17.27 14.07
N ASP A 557 -36.19 17.88 12.88
CA ASP A 557 -35.78 19.25 12.73
C ASP A 557 -36.84 20.13 13.37
N SER A 558 -36.78 20.22 14.69
CA SER A 558 -37.48 21.24 15.48
C SER A 558 -36.41 22.05 16.20
N ARG A 559 -35.77 22.98 15.42
CA ARG A 559 -35.48 24.34 15.94
C ARG A 559 -34.78 25.19 14.87
#